data_3041ad43749ca4427378b2233256c601
#
_entry.id   3041ad43749ca4427378b2233256c601
#
_cell.length_a   1.000
_cell.length_b   1.000
_cell.length_c   1.000
_cell.angle_alpha   90.00
_cell.angle_beta   90.00
_cell.angle_gamma   90.00
#
_symmetry.space_group_name_H-M   'P 1'
#
loop_
_entity.id
_entity.type
_entity.pdbx_description
1 polymer ?
#
loop_
_entity_poly.entity_id
_entity_poly.type
_entity_poly.pdbx_seq_one_letter_code
_entity_poly.pdbx_strand_id
1 'polypeptide(L)'
;MLFSSIFFLFTFLPVLLILYFAVPFKYKNYVLLAASLLFYAWGEPIYVFLMIFSIVFNWAMALDIEKERRISKKTTLIFTIVVNLLILSFFKYYGFALDSVNALLGTNISYTALPLPIGISFYTFQAMSYIIDVYRGDTEAQKSPLKFGLYLSLFPQLIAGPIVKYKDIAAELDNREISPELIGEGSARFIIGLGKKVIVANNMGALHTLILSDGSSASVLTYWLGAIAYTLQIYFDFSGYSDMAIGLGKVFGFNFMENFNYPYISKSVTEFWRRWHISLSTWFKEYLYIPLGGNRVNAKRHIINLLIVWTLTGLWHGASWNFVVWGLYYGVFLIAEKYFFAERMEKLPNALQHIFTMLIVIIAWVFFFSDDLASAMHYIGNMFFIGKLPFANMQFLYLLKSNLILMVIACVLSHPKPYKMYTLLSKSSTAFSIASLLIIFMVSVSYLIFSTYNPFLYFRF
;
A
#
# COMPACT_ATOMS: atom_id res chain seq x y z
N MET A 1 -10.69 10.87 -5.97
CA MET A 1 -10.52 11.90 -4.91
C MET A 1 -9.40 11.44 -3.96
N LEU A 2 -8.55 12.34 -3.42
CA LEU A 2 -7.47 11.99 -2.46
C LEU A 2 -7.87 12.45 -1.05
N PHE A 3 -7.49 11.68 -0.02
CA PHE A 3 -7.71 12.09 1.39
C PHE A 3 -6.94 13.37 1.76
N SER A 4 -5.77 13.57 1.15
CA SER A 4 -4.96 14.77 1.28
C SER A 4 -5.35 15.86 0.27
N SER A 5 -6.61 16.04 -0.04
CA SER A 5 -7.09 17.15 -0.87
C SER A 5 -8.00 18.10 -0.09
N ILE A 6 -7.93 19.38 -0.39
CA ILE A 6 -8.77 20.40 0.25
C ILE A 6 -10.26 20.08 0.09
N PHE A 7 -10.68 19.61 -1.10
CA PHE A 7 -12.08 19.23 -1.34
C PHE A 7 -12.52 18.06 -0.45
N PHE A 8 -11.65 17.05 -0.26
CA PHE A 8 -11.96 15.94 0.64
C PHE A 8 -12.11 16.41 2.09
N LEU A 9 -11.14 17.20 2.57
CA LEU A 9 -11.07 17.63 3.97
C LEU A 9 -12.20 18.59 4.38
N PHE A 10 -12.57 19.50 3.49
CA PHE A 10 -13.50 20.60 3.82
C PHE A 10 -14.89 20.49 3.17
N THR A 11 -15.08 19.54 2.26
CA THR A 11 -16.39 19.34 1.62
C THR A 11 -16.88 17.91 1.80
N PHE A 12 -16.20 16.93 1.20
CA PHE A 12 -16.69 15.55 1.19
C PHE A 12 -16.80 14.96 2.60
N LEU A 13 -15.71 15.00 3.37
CA LEU A 13 -15.67 14.39 4.70
C LEU A 13 -16.64 15.05 5.68
N PRO A 14 -16.70 16.39 5.84
CA PRO A 14 -17.68 17.03 6.74
C PRO A 14 -19.14 16.72 6.36
N VAL A 15 -19.49 16.80 5.07
CA VAL A 15 -20.85 16.46 4.60
C VAL A 15 -21.19 15.01 4.93
N LEU A 16 -20.25 14.09 4.64
CA LEU A 16 -20.46 12.67 4.96
C LEU A 16 -20.62 12.43 6.47
N LEU A 17 -19.81 13.06 7.31
CA LEU A 17 -19.91 12.94 8.77
C LEU A 17 -21.28 13.43 9.27
N ILE A 18 -21.73 14.60 8.81
CA ILE A 18 -23.05 15.14 9.15
C ILE A 18 -24.15 14.13 8.78
N LEU A 19 -24.15 13.66 7.52
CA LEU A 19 -25.14 12.68 7.06
C LEU A 19 -25.09 11.37 7.84
N TYR A 20 -23.89 10.86 8.10
CA TYR A 20 -23.69 9.58 8.80
C TYR A 20 -24.17 9.62 10.26
N PHE A 21 -23.91 10.72 10.96
CA PHE A 21 -24.34 10.87 12.35
C PHE A 21 -25.80 11.33 12.50
N ALA A 22 -26.38 11.97 11.49
CA ALA A 22 -27.79 12.39 11.50
C ALA A 22 -28.77 11.21 11.30
N VAL A 23 -28.35 10.11 10.67
CA VAL A 23 -29.26 8.99 10.37
C VAL A 23 -29.21 7.91 11.45
N PRO A 24 -30.35 7.21 11.71
CA PRO A 24 -30.37 6.00 12.54
C PRO A 24 -29.44 4.91 12.01
N PHE A 25 -28.99 4.00 12.90
CA PHE A 25 -28.03 2.96 12.56
C PHE A 25 -28.39 2.13 11.32
N LYS A 26 -29.67 1.78 11.16
CA LYS A 26 -30.18 1.00 10.02
C LYS A 26 -29.88 1.61 8.64
N TYR A 27 -29.67 2.94 8.57
CA TYR A 27 -29.37 3.65 7.33
C TYR A 27 -27.89 3.97 7.14
N LYS A 28 -27.04 3.81 8.17
CA LYS A 28 -25.61 4.15 8.11
C LYS A 28 -24.87 3.42 7.00
N ASN A 29 -25.18 2.14 6.76
CA ASN A 29 -24.56 1.37 5.68
C ASN A 29 -24.93 1.90 4.29
N TYR A 30 -26.15 2.38 4.09
CA TYR A 30 -26.56 2.98 2.81
C TYR A 30 -25.87 4.30 2.56
N VAL A 31 -25.73 5.13 3.58
CA VAL A 31 -24.99 6.41 3.50
C VAL A 31 -23.54 6.15 3.13
N LEU A 32 -22.87 5.21 3.81
CA LEU A 32 -21.48 4.86 3.50
C LEU A 32 -21.31 4.24 2.12
N LEU A 33 -22.23 3.37 1.69
CA LEU A 33 -22.19 2.78 0.35
C LEU A 33 -22.34 3.85 -0.73
N ALA A 34 -23.34 4.72 -0.59
CA ALA A 34 -23.55 5.83 -1.54
C ALA A 34 -22.35 6.77 -1.60
N ALA A 35 -21.80 7.16 -0.44
CA ALA A 35 -20.62 7.99 -0.36
C ALA A 35 -19.38 7.31 -0.94
N SER A 36 -19.21 6.00 -0.73
CA SER A 36 -18.07 5.24 -1.28
C SER A 36 -18.13 5.13 -2.79
N LEU A 37 -19.30 4.86 -3.35
CA LEU A 37 -19.49 4.82 -4.79
C LEU A 37 -19.32 6.22 -5.42
N LEU A 38 -19.80 7.28 -4.76
CA LEU A 38 -19.57 8.65 -5.18
C LEU A 38 -18.08 9.02 -5.13
N PHE A 39 -17.39 8.65 -4.05
CA PHE A 39 -15.95 8.87 -3.90
C PHE A 39 -15.14 8.21 -5.03
N TYR A 40 -15.52 6.98 -5.38
CA TYR A 40 -14.91 6.23 -6.49
C TYR A 40 -15.23 6.86 -7.85
N ALA A 41 -16.52 7.10 -8.12
CA ALA A 41 -16.98 7.70 -9.37
C ALA A 41 -16.41 9.11 -9.63
N TRP A 42 -16.06 9.86 -8.57
CA TRP A 42 -15.41 11.17 -8.71
C TRP A 42 -14.07 11.11 -9.45
N GLY A 43 -13.30 10.03 -9.23
CA GLY A 43 -12.02 9.81 -9.95
C GLY A 43 -12.17 8.92 -11.18
N GLU A 44 -13.18 8.04 -11.17
CA GLU A 44 -13.36 6.95 -12.13
C GLU A 44 -14.81 6.84 -12.60
N PRO A 45 -15.35 7.82 -13.34
CA PRO A 45 -16.78 7.88 -13.65
C PRO A 45 -17.26 6.71 -14.51
N ILE A 46 -16.40 6.13 -15.34
CA ILE A 46 -16.73 4.96 -16.17
C ILE A 46 -16.49 3.66 -15.39
N TYR A 47 -15.39 3.58 -14.65
CA TYR A 47 -15.00 2.34 -13.95
C TYR A 47 -15.81 2.07 -12.68
N VAL A 48 -16.66 2.98 -12.23
CA VAL A 48 -17.65 2.69 -11.19
C VAL A 48 -18.60 1.56 -11.62
N PHE A 49 -18.91 1.45 -12.91
CA PHE A 49 -19.71 0.33 -13.44
C PHE A 49 -18.98 -1.00 -13.35
N LEU A 50 -17.65 -1.02 -13.56
CA LEU A 50 -16.81 -2.20 -13.34
C LEU A 50 -16.80 -2.61 -11.86
N MET A 51 -16.72 -1.65 -10.95
CA MET A 51 -16.84 -1.88 -9.50
C MET A 51 -18.19 -2.51 -9.15
N ILE A 52 -19.30 -1.96 -9.67
CA ILE A 52 -20.65 -2.49 -9.46
C ILE A 52 -20.76 -3.91 -10.03
N PHE A 53 -20.23 -4.14 -11.23
CA PHE A 53 -20.16 -5.49 -11.80
C PHE A 53 -19.39 -6.45 -10.87
N SER A 54 -18.23 -6.07 -10.38
CA SER A 54 -17.42 -6.89 -9.45
C SER A 54 -18.19 -7.20 -8.16
N ILE A 55 -18.90 -6.21 -7.60
CA ILE A 55 -19.77 -6.41 -6.43
C ILE A 55 -20.84 -7.47 -6.71
N VAL A 56 -21.64 -7.27 -7.76
CA VAL A 56 -22.77 -8.17 -8.08
C VAL A 56 -22.28 -9.57 -8.44
N PHE A 57 -21.23 -9.65 -9.26
CA PHE A 57 -20.65 -10.92 -9.70
C PHE A 57 -20.12 -11.75 -8.52
N ASN A 58 -19.23 -11.17 -7.69
CA ASN A 58 -18.65 -11.92 -6.58
C ASN A 58 -19.68 -12.25 -5.49
N TRP A 59 -20.63 -11.35 -5.22
CA TRP A 59 -21.77 -11.65 -4.34
C TRP A 59 -22.58 -12.85 -4.82
N ALA A 60 -22.97 -12.88 -6.11
CA ALA A 60 -23.76 -13.97 -6.68
C ALA A 60 -22.98 -15.30 -6.65
N MET A 61 -21.70 -15.28 -6.99
CA MET A 61 -20.85 -16.48 -6.97
C MET A 61 -20.63 -17.02 -5.56
N ALA A 62 -20.53 -16.16 -4.54
CA ALA A 62 -20.44 -16.60 -3.16
C ALA A 62 -21.69 -17.35 -2.70
N LEU A 63 -22.88 -16.85 -3.07
CA LEU A 63 -24.16 -17.53 -2.80
C LEU A 63 -24.26 -18.87 -3.52
N ASP A 64 -23.72 -18.98 -4.72
CA ASP A 64 -23.70 -20.24 -5.48
C ASP A 64 -22.75 -21.26 -4.82
N ILE A 65 -21.56 -20.84 -4.37
CA ILE A 65 -20.64 -21.68 -3.62
C ILE A 65 -21.27 -22.20 -2.33
N GLU A 66 -21.94 -21.35 -1.55
CA GLU A 66 -22.55 -21.77 -0.28
C GLU A 66 -23.66 -22.82 -0.47
N LYS A 67 -24.48 -22.65 -1.49
CA LYS A 67 -25.71 -23.44 -1.71
C LYS A 67 -25.60 -24.54 -2.75
N GLU A 68 -24.46 -24.67 -3.44
CA GLU A 68 -24.29 -25.64 -4.56
C GLU A 68 -25.43 -25.63 -5.58
N ARG A 69 -25.94 -24.44 -5.93
CA ARG A 69 -27.17 -24.30 -6.67
C ARG A 69 -27.10 -24.78 -8.11
N ARG A 70 -26.00 -24.60 -8.78
CA ARG A 70 -25.89 -24.79 -10.25
C ARG A 70 -24.72 -25.69 -10.63
N ILE A 71 -23.55 -25.51 -10.01
CA ILE A 71 -22.31 -26.17 -10.37
C ILE A 71 -21.61 -26.57 -9.08
N SER A 72 -20.63 -27.49 -9.12
CA SER A 72 -19.86 -27.84 -7.92
C SER A 72 -19.14 -26.63 -7.32
N LYS A 73 -19.03 -26.57 -5.99
CA LYS A 73 -18.34 -25.48 -5.26
C LYS A 73 -16.96 -25.18 -5.84
N LYS A 74 -16.20 -26.23 -6.18
CA LYS A 74 -14.85 -26.10 -6.73
C LYS A 74 -14.85 -25.45 -8.10
N THR A 75 -15.80 -25.82 -8.97
CA THR A 75 -15.91 -25.25 -10.32
C THR A 75 -16.30 -23.78 -10.26
N THR A 76 -17.28 -23.43 -9.40
CA THR A 76 -17.67 -22.03 -9.18
C THR A 76 -16.51 -21.21 -8.62
N LEU A 77 -15.72 -21.76 -7.65
CA LEU A 77 -14.53 -21.10 -7.13
C LEU A 77 -13.52 -20.80 -8.24
N ILE A 78 -13.15 -21.84 -9.03
CA ILE A 78 -12.15 -21.68 -10.11
C ILE A 78 -12.65 -20.67 -11.15
N PHE A 79 -13.89 -20.77 -11.58
CA PHE A 79 -14.51 -19.84 -12.52
C PHE A 79 -14.43 -18.40 -12.00
N THR A 80 -14.80 -18.17 -10.75
CA THR A 80 -14.81 -16.85 -10.15
C THR A 80 -13.41 -16.26 -10.03
N ILE A 81 -12.41 -17.06 -9.61
CA ILE A 81 -11.00 -16.63 -9.55
C ILE A 81 -10.50 -16.28 -10.96
N VAL A 82 -10.77 -17.13 -11.96
CA VAL A 82 -10.34 -16.88 -13.34
C VAL A 82 -10.94 -15.59 -13.88
N VAL A 83 -12.25 -15.34 -13.69
CA VAL A 83 -12.90 -14.09 -14.14
C VAL A 83 -12.26 -12.86 -13.45
N ASN A 84 -12.06 -12.89 -12.13
CA ASN A 84 -11.42 -11.77 -11.42
C ASN A 84 -9.98 -11.52 -11.92
N LEU A 85 -9.20 -12.59 -12.13
CA LEU A 85 -7.83 -12.47 -12.66
C LEU A 85 -7.82 -12.01 -14.12
N LEU A 86 -8.74 -12.45 -14.96
CA LEU A 86 -8.83 -11.99 -16.36
C LEU A 86 -9.16 -10.50 -16.44
N ILE A 87 -10.09 -9.99 -15.61
CA ILE A 87 -10.39 -8.56 -15.54
C ILE A 87 -9.16 -7.77 -15.09
N LEU A 88 -8.51 -8.20 -14.01
CA LEU A 88 -7.28 -7.56 -13.53
C LEU A 88 -6.19 -7.59 -14.61
N SER A 89 -5.99 -8.74 -15.26
CA SER A 89 -4.96 -8.92 -16.27
C SER A 89 -5.21 -8.08 -17.52
N PHE A 90 -6.45 -7.95 -17.92
CA PHE A 90 -6.82 -7.13 -19.06
C PHE A 90 -6.46 -5.65 -18.85
N PHE A 91 -6.79 -5.08 -17.71
CA PHE A 91 -6.48 -3.68 -17.45
C PHE A 91 -5.02 -3.44 -17.09
N LYS A 92 -4.38 -4.36 -16.37
CA LYS A 92 -3.04 -4.15 -15.82
C LYS A 92 -1.93 -4.69 -16.71
N TYR A 93 -2.10 -5.86 -17.33
CA TYR A 93 -0.98 -6.57 -17.99
C TYR A 93 -1.08 -6.62 -19.50
N TYR A 94 -2.17 -6.14 -20.11
CA TYR A 94 -2.36 -6.18 -21.55
C TYR A 94 -1.22 -5.49 -22.31
N GLY A 95 -0.89 -4.24 -21.97
CA GLY A 95 0.20 -3.50 -22.58
C GLY A 95 1.55 -4.17 -22.36
N PHE A 96 1.86 -4.54 -21.11
CA PHE A 96 3.11 -5.21 -20.76
C PHE A 96 3.31 -6.53 -21.52
N ALA A 97 2.24 -7.31 -21.72
CA ALA A 97 2.31 -8.54 -22.51
C ALA A 97 2.65 -8.26 -23.96
N LEU A 98 2.01 -7.27 -24.58
CA LEU A 98 2.28 -6.88 -25.97
C LEU A 98 3.68 -6.28 -26.15
N ASP A 99 4.12 -5.43 -25.24
CA ASP A 99 5.48 -4.88 -25.28
C ASP A 99 6.54 -5.98 -25.15
N SER A 100 6.30 -6.96 -24.27
CA SER A 100 7.19 -8.12 -24.10
C SER A 100 7.22 -9.00 -25.35
N VAL A 101 6.07 -9.23 -25.99
CA VAL A 101 5.99 -9.97 -27.28
C VAL A 101 6.71 -9.22 -28.38
N ASN A 102 6.49 -7.91 -28.51
CA ASN A 102 7.16 -7.06 -29.49
C ASN A 102 8.68 -7.10 -29.32
N ALA A 103 9.17 -7.00 -28.08
CA ALA A 103 10.59 -7.06 -27.78
C ALA A 103 11.21 -8.43 -28.07
N LEU A 104 10.48 -9.53 -27.79
CA LEU A 104 10.98 -10.89 -27.97
C LEU A 104 10.99 -11.32 -29.43
N LEU A 105 9.93 -10.98 -30.19
CA LEU A 105 9.73 -11.45 -31.58
C LEU A 105 10.14 -10.40 -32.61
N GLY A 106 10.59 -9.21 -32.21
CA GLY A 106 10.91 -8.11 -33.13
C GLY A 106 9.69 -7.60 -33.91
N THR A 107 8.48 -7.77 -33.34
CA THR A 107 7.23 -7.31 -33.95
C THR A 107 6.91 -5.88 -33.49
N ASN A 108 5.97 -5.23 -34.16
CA ASN A 108 5.52 -3.88 -33.82
C ASN A 108 3.98 -3.84 -33.76
N ILE A 109 3.41 -4.67 -32.89
CA ILE A 109 1.96 -4.73 -32.67
C ILE A 109 1.57 -3.46 -31.90
N SER A 110 0.83 -2.59 -32.57
CA SER A 110 0.30 -1.37 -31.94
C SER A 110 -0.90 -1.68 -31.05
N TYR A 111 -1.01 -0.99 -29.93
CA TYR A 111 -2.16 -1.09 -29.04
C TYR A 111 -2.44 0.27 -28.39
N THR A 112 -3.66 0.47 -27.94
CA THR A 112 -4.03 1.64 -27.12
C THR A 112 -3.85 1.29 -25.66
N ALA A 113 -3.03 2.05 -24.95
CA ALA A 113 -2.87 1.89 -23.52
C ALA A 113 -4.19 2.17 -22.80
N LEU A 114 -4.67 1.20 -22.02
CA LEU A 114 -5.87 1.34 -21.21
C LEU A 114 -5.51 2.01 -19.88
N PRO A 115 -6.26 3.02 -19.44
CA PRO A 115 -6.05 3.55 -18.10
C PRO A 115 -6.39 2.47 -17.06
N LEU A 116 -5.52 2.31 -16.07
CA LEU A 116 -5.71 1.34 -15.00
C LEU A 116 -6.78 1.86 -14.02
N PRO A 117 -7.91 1.14 -13.82
CA PRO A 117 -8.93 1.57 -12.86
C PRO A 117 -8.33 1.64 -11.44
N ILE A 118 -8.48 2.78 -10.78
CA ILE A 118 -7.92 3.02 -9.45
C ILE A 118 -8.42 1.95 -8.46
N GLY A 119 -7.49 1.34 -7.72
CA GLY A 119 -7.81 0.34 -6.70
C GLY A 119 -8.20 -1.05 -7.23
N ILE A 120 -8.17 -1.31 -8.56
CA ILE A 120 -8.57 -2.61 -9.12
C ILE A 120 -7.78 -3.78 -8.50
N SER A 121 -6.49 -3.62 -8.24
CA SER A 121 -5.66 -4.65 -7.60
C SER A 121 -6.12 -4.94 -6.17
N PHE A 122 -6.55 -3.92 -5.43
CA PHE A 122 -6.99 -4.05 -4.03
C PHE A 122 -8.36 -4.71 -3.93
N TYR A 123 -9.38 -4.17 -4.63
CA TYR A 123 -10.72 -4.77 -4.53
C TYR A 123 -10.81 -6.15 -5.18
N THR A 124 -9.99 -6.46 -6.20
CA THR A 124 -9.89 -7.81 -6.74
C THR A 124 -9.36 -8.79 -5.70
N PHE A 125 -8.31 -8.42 -4.95
CA PHE A 125 -7.77 -9.25 -3.87
C PHE A 125 -8.76 -9.41 -2.72
N GLN A 126 -9.51 -8.37 -2.37
CA GLN A 126 -10.59 -8.44 -1.38
C GLN A 126 -11.70 -9.39 -1.83
N ALA A 127 -12.17 -9.26 -3.08
CA ALA A 127 -13.19 -10.15 -3.65
C ALA A 127 -12.71 -11.60 -3.69
N MET A 128 -11.48 -11.85 -4.16
CA MET A 128 -10.92 -13.21 -4.20
C MET A 128 -10.77 -13.82 -2.81
N SER A 129 -10.27 -13.06 -1.81
CA SER A 129 -10.18 -13.57 -0.44
C SER A 129 -11.54 -13.95 0.12
N TYR A 130 -12.58 -13.14 -0.11
CA TYR A 130 -13.93 -13.44 0.31
C TYR A 130 -14.46 -14.74 -0.32
N ILE A 131 -14.33 -14.91 -1.64
CA ILE A 131 -14.76 -16.11 -2.34
C ILE A 131 -14.03 -17.37 -1.84
N ILE A 132 -12.73 -17.28 -1.60
CA ILE A 132 -11.93 -18.37 -1.07
C ILE A 132 -12.33 -18.68 0.38
N ASP A 133 -12.58 -17.66 1.21
CA ASP A 133 -13.00 -17.85 2.60
C ASP A 133 -14.41 -18.49 2.68
N VAL A 134 -15.35 -18.12 1.81
CA VAL A 134 -16.66 -18.80 1.70
C VAL A 134 -16.49 -20.26 1.26
N TYR A 135 -15.63 -20.52 0.27
CA TYR A 135 -15.36 -21.91 -0.17
C TYR A 135 -14.76 -22.78 0.93
N ARG A 136 -13.87 -22.22 1.76
CA ARG A 136 -13.23 -22.91 2.89
C ARG A 136 -14.18 -23.10 4.08
N GLY A 137 -15.29 -22.36 4.13
CA GLY A 137 -16.19 -22.31 5.29
C GLY A 137 -15.68 -21.40 6.42
N ASP A 138 -14.68 -20.55 6.14
CA ASP A 138 -14.13 -19.58 7.10
C ASP A 138 -15.12 -18.42 7.35
N THR A 139 -16.08 -18.19 6.45
CA THR A 139 -17.17 -17.21 6.56
C THR A 139 -18.37 -17.65 5.76
N GLU A 140 -19.57 -17.21 6.18
CA GLU A 140 -20.81 -17.40 5.42
C GLU A 140 -20.90 -16.41 4.25
N ALA A 141 -21.61 -16.80 3.19
CA ALA A 141 -21.91 -15.89 2.09
C ALA A 141 -22.87 -14.77 2.53
N GLN A 142 -22.47 -13.53 2.28
CA GLN A 142 -23.31 -12.36 2.61
C GLN A 142 -24.59 -12.36 1.77
N LYS A 143 -25.75 -12.38 2.45
CA LYS A 143 -27.06 -12.45 1.78
C LYS A 143 -27.50 -11.10 1.18
N SER A 144 -27.01 -9.99 1.74
CA SER A 144 -27.32 -8.65 1.26
C SER A 144 -26.27 -8.15 0.26
N PRO A 145 -26.65 -7.88 -1.00
CA PRO A 145 -25.73 -7.30 -1.98
C PRO A 145 -25.24 -5.90 -1.59
N LEU A 146 -26.04 -5.16 -0.81
CA LEU A 146 -25.68 -3.82 -0.33
C LEU A 146 -24.59 -3.87 0.75
N LYS A 147 -24.65 -4.83 1.67
CA LYS A 147 -23.58 -5.01 2.68
C LYS A 147 -22.29 -5.51 2.05
N PHE A 148 -22.37 -6.43 1.10
CA PHE A 148 -21.20 -6.87 0.35
C PHE A 148 -20.64 -5.73 -0.51
N GLY A 149 -21.52 -4.95 -1.15
CA GLY A 149 -21.13 -3.75 -1.90
C GLY A 149 -20.41 -2.73 -1.02
N LEU A 150 -20.92 -2.47 0.18
CA LEU A 150 -20.24 -1.61 1.14
C LEU A 150 -18.84 -2.15 1.49
N TYR A 151 -18.73 -3.44 1.82
CA TYR A 151 -17.44 -4.05 2.11
C TYR A 151 -16.42 -3.82 0.98
N LEU A 152 -16.81 -4.11 -0.26
CA LEU A 152 -15.88 -4.06 -1.39
C LEU A 152 -15.53 -2.63 -1.81
N SER A 153 -16.49 -1.68 -1.71
CA SER A 153 -16.31 -0.30 -2.17
C SER A 153 -15.96 0.70 -1.06
N LEU A 154 -15.86 0.27 0.19
CA LEU A 154 -15.69 1.15 1.36
C LEU A 154 -14.46 2.08 1.18
N PHE A 155 -14.74 3.36 0.98
CA PHE A 155 -13.76 4.32 0.48
C PHE A 155 -12.48 4.49 1.33
N PRO A 156 -12.47 4.31 2.67
CA PRO A 156 -11.22 4.41 3.43
C PRO A 156 -10.19 3.35 3.03
N GLN A 157 -10.63 2.12 2.74
CA GLN A 157 -9.73 1.02 2.40
C GLN A 157 -9.48 0.84 0.90
N LEU A 158 -10.42 1.33 0.05
CA LEU A 158 -10.55 0.97 -1.35
C LEU A 158 -9.30 1.22 -2.20
N ILE A 159 -8.64 2.36 -2.04
CA ILE A 159 -7.57 2.81 -2.97
C ILE A 159 -6.21 2.22 -2.58
N ALA A 160 -5.80 2.42 -1.33
CA ALA A 160 -4.54 1.95 -0.77
C ALA A 160 -4.59 1.79 0.76
N GLY A 161 -5.76 1.54 1.30
CA GLY A 161 -5.91 1.13 2.69
C GLY A 161 -5.36 -0.28 2.91
N PRO A 162 -5.45 -0.81 4.13
CA PRO A 162 -5.20 -2.23 4.37
C PRO A 162 -6.11 -3.09 3.50
N ILE A 163 -5.61 -4.21 2.97
CA ILE A 163 -6.45 -5.22 2.29
C ILE A 163 -7.23 -5.95 3.37
N VAL A 164 -8.42 -5.42 3.69
CA VAL A 164 -9.29 -5.96 4.73
C VAL A 164 -10.03 -7.19 4.20
N LYS A 165 -10.00 -8.29 4.95
CA LYS A 165 -10.77 -9.48 4.61
C LYS A 165 -12.21 -9.33 5.09
N TYR A 166 -13.16 -9.93 4.36
CA TYR A 166 -14.59 -9.85 4.72
C TYR A 166 -14.85 -10.35 6.15
N LYS A 167 -14.24 -11.48 6.53
CA LYS A 167 -14.39 -12.07 7.87
C LYS A 167 -13.94 -11.17 9.01
N ASP A 168 -13.00 -10.25 8.74
CA ASP A 168 -12.48 -9.35 9.77
C ASP A 168 -13.47 -8.23 10.13
N ILE A 169 -14.39 -7.86 9.21
CA ILE A 169 -15.38 -6.78 9.42
C ILE A 169 -16.84 -7.23 9.25
N ALA A 170 -17.09 -8.52 9.05
CA ALA A 170 -18.44 -9.05 8.80
C ALA A 170 -19.42 -8.68 9.92
N ALA A 171 -19.02 -8.83 11.19
CA ALA A 171 -19.84 -8.48 12.34
C ALA A 171 -20.12 -6.98 12.41
N GLU A 172 -19.17 -6.12 12.06
CA GLU A 172 -19.27 -4.67 12.07
C GLU A 172 -20.19 -4.12 10.98
N LEU A 173 -20.41 -4.88 9.91
CA LEU A 173 -21.43 -4.55 8.88
C LEU A 173 -22.85 -4.67 9.45
N ASP A 174 -23.05 -5.55 10.42
CA ASP A 174 -24.36 -5.79 11.03
C ASP A 174 -24.56 -4.97 12.29
N ASN A 175 -23.55 -4.92 13.13
CA ASN A 175 -23.58 -4.18 14.39
C ASN A 175 -22.17 -3.69 14.75
N ARG A 176 -21.97 -2.38 14.84
CA ARG A 176 -20.70 -1.77 15.22
C ARG A 176 -20.87 -0.71 16.27
N GLU A 177 -19.90 -0.64 17.14
CA GLU A 177 -19.84 0.39 18.18
C GLU A 177 -19.35 1.71 17.57
N ILE A 178 -20.00 2.80 17.97
CA ILE A 178 -19.62 4.17 17.64
C ILE A 178 -19.66 4.95 18.93
N SER A 179 -18.48 5.29 19.46
CA SER A 179 -18.36 6.06 20.70
C SER A 179 -17.57 7.35 20.47
N PRO A 180 -17.73 8.38 21.31
CA PRO A 180 -16.91 9.60 21.25
C PRO A 180 -15.42 9.30 21.35
N GLU A 181 -15.02 8.29 22.11
CA GLU A 181 -13.64 7.84 22.28
C GLU A 181 -13.08 7.32 20.98
N LEU A 182 -13.79 6.41 20.28
CA LEU A 182 -13.40 5.86 18.98
C LEU A 182 -13.32 6.94 17.91
N ILE A 183 -14.26 7.89 17.92
CA ILE A 183 -14.24 9.05 17.00
C ILE A 183 -13.00 9.91 17.29
N GLY A 184 -12.70 10.18 18.55
CA GLY A 184 -11.51 10.95 18.95
C GLY A 184 -10.20 10.26 18.53
N GLU A 185 -10.06 8.97 18.83
CA GLU A 185 -8.89 8.18 18.44
C GLU A 185 -8.75 8.11 16.91
N GLY A 186 -9.83 7.87 16.19
CA GLY A 186 -9.86 7.80 14.74
C GLY A 186 -9.48 9.14 14.10
N SER A 187 -10.01 10.24 14.60
CA SER A 187 -9.69 11.60 14.14
C SER A 187 -8.23 11.96 14.40
N ALA A 188 -7.71 11.64 15.57
CA ALA A 188 -6.30 11.86 15.92
C ALA A 188 -5.39 11.07 14.96
N ARG A 189 -5.71 9.80 14.71
CA ARG A 189 -4.95 8.96 13.80
C ARG A 189 -5.00 9.48 12.36
N PHE A 190 -6.16 9.94 11.91
CA PHE A 190 -6.31 10.56 10.58
C PHE A 190 -5.42 11.80 10.44
N ILE A 191 -5.41 12.70 11.41
CA ILE A 191 -4.60 13.92 11.39
C ILE A 191 -3.09 13.60 11.39
N ILE A 192 -2.66 12.63 12.20
CA ILE A 192 -1.26 12.17 12.20
C ILE A 192 -0.88 11.56 10.83
N GLY A 193 -1.75 10.75 10.25
CA GLY A 193 -1.58 10.20 8.90
C GLY A 193 -1.48 11.29 7.84
N LEU A 194 -2.32 12.32 7.92
CA LEU A 194 -2.26 13.49 7.05
C LEU A 194 -0.93 14.23 7.18
N GLY A 195 -0.44 14.43 8.39
CA GLY A 195 0.89 15.02 8.65
C GLY A 195 2.04 14.20 8.05
N LYS A 196 2.02 12.88 8.22
CA LYS A 196 2.99 11.97 7.59
C LYS A 196 3.02 12.15 6.06
N LYS A 197 1.84 12.18 5.43
CA LYS A 197 1.69 12.33 3.98
C LYS A 197 2.13 13.69 3.49
N VAL A 198 1.61 14.76 4.09
CA VAL A 198 1.76 16.11 3.53
C VAL A 198 3.09 16.75 3.95
N ILE A 199 3.45 16.65 5.24
CA ILE A 199 4.64 17.33 5.76
C ILE A 199 5.91 16.54 5.43
N VAL A 200 5.87 15.21 5.56
CA VAL A 200 7.09 14.40 5.38
C VAL A 200 7.18 13.85 3.96
N ALA A 201 6.21 13.02 3.53
CA ALA A 201 6.31 12.31 2.27
C ALA A 201 6.37 13.24 1.06
N ASN A 202 5.54 14.28 0.98
CA ASN A 202 5.53 15.20 -0.16
C ASN A 202 6.87 15.94 -0.30
N ASN A 203 7.48 16.38 0.79
CA ASN A 203 8.76 17.08 0.74
C ASN A 203 9.93 16.15 0.38
N MET A 204 9.93 14.91 0.90
CA MET A 204 10.93 13.90 0.49
C MET A 204 10.76 13.52 -0.99
N GLY A 205 9.53 13.45 -1.46
CA GLY A 205 9.22 13.22 -2.87
C GLY A 205 9.66 14.38 -3.77
N ALA A 206 9.47 15.61 -3.35
CA ALA A 206 9.96 16.77 -4.09
C ALA A 206 11.51 16.77 -4.20
N LEU A 207 12.21 16.43 -3.13
CA LEU A 207 13.67 16.24 -3.16
C LEU A 207 14.08 15.13 -4.13
N HIS A 208 13.43 13.95 -4.05
CA HIS A 208 13.71 12.84 -4.94
C HIS A 208 13.48 13.22 -6.41
N THR A 209 12.33 13.82 -6.73
CA THR A 209 12.00 14.27 -8.09
C THR A 209 13.01 15.30 -8.62
N LEU A 210 13.43 16.24 -7.78
CA LEU A 210 14.44 17.23 -8.15
C LEU A 210 15.77 16.55 -8.52
N ILE A 211 16.20 15.56 -7.74
CA ILE A 211 17.44 14.80 -8.00
C ILE A 211 17.32 14.00 -9.32
N LEU A 212 16.18 13.40 -9.60
CA LEU A 212 15.97 12.66 -10.84
C LEU A 212 15.96 13.56 -12.08
N SER A 213 15.42 14.79 -11.97
CA SER A 213 15.30 15.71 -13.10
C SER A 213 16.61 16.42 -13.45
N ASP A 214 17.54 16.55 -12.51
CA ASP A 214 18.81 17.29 -12.68
C ASP A 214 20.03 16.35 -12.72
N GLY A 215 20.00 15.42 -13.68
CA GLY A 215 21.06 14.40 -13.85
C GLY A 215 22.42 14.93 -14.32
N SER A 216 22.51 16.19 -14.79
CA SER A 216 23.75 16.74 -15.42
C SER A 216 24.85 17.08 -14.42
N SER A 217 24.54 17.31 -13.16
CA SER A 217 25.47 17.72 -12.11
C SER A 217 25.53 16.75 -10.93
N ALA A 218 25.14 15.48 -11.15
CA ALA A 218 25.04 14.52 -10.06
C ALA A 218 26.40 13.98 -9.58
N SER A 219 26.48 13.61 -8.32
CA SER A 219 27.59 12.87 -7.71
C SER A 219 27.10 11.54 -7.14
N VAL A 220 28.01 10.64 -6.77
CA VAL A 220 27.66 9.37 -6.12
C VAL A 220 26.75 9.61 -4.91
N LEU A 221 27.09 10.58 -4.05
CA LEU A 221 26.29 10.90 -2.87
C LEU A 221 24.96 11.56 -3.22
N THR A 222 24.81 12.21 -4.39
CA THR A 222 23.52 12.73 -4.87
C THR A 222 22.55 11.56 -5.17
N TYR A 223 23.02 10.49 -5.81
CA TYR A 223 22.21 9.28 -6.07
C TYR A 223 21.80 8.59 -4.77
N TRP A 224 22.70 8.47 -3.80
CA TRP A 224 22.36 7.95 -2.47
C TRP A 224 21.33 8.82 -1.76
N LEU A 225 21.48 10.15 -1.82
CA LEU A 225 20.53 11.09 -1.23
C LEU A 225 19.12 10.92 -1.86
N GLY A 226 19.05 10.78 -3.18
CA GLY A 226 17.80 10.53 -3.89
C GLY A 226 17.13 9.20 -3.50
N ALA A 227 17.91 8.13 -3.38
CA ALA A 227 17.42 6.82 -2.95
C ALA A 227 16.92 6.84 -1.48
N ILE A 228 17.61 7.54 -0.60
CA ILE A 228 17.18 7.73 0.81
C ILE A 228 15.92 8.60 0.88
N ALA A 229 15.86 9.69 0.11
CA ALA A 229 14.68 10.54 0.03
C ALA A 229 13.44 9.73 -0.43
N TYR A 230 13.58 8.91 -1.47
CA TYR A 230 12.49 8.03 -1.91
C TYR A 230 12.13 6.97 -0.86
N THR A 231 13.11 6.41 -0.18
CA THR A 231 12.90 5.44 0.91
C THR A 231 12.03 6.05 2.02
N LEU A 232 12.29 7.29 2.41
CA LEU A 232 11.47 8.01 3.37
C LEU A 232 10.10 8.38 2.78
N GLN A 233 10.07 8.85 1.52
CA GLN A 233 8.83 9.19 0.83
C GLN A 233 7.86 8.03 0.80
N ILE A 234 8.25 6.87 0.28
CA ILE A 234 7.34 5.73 0.11
C ILE A 234 6.79 5.21 1.44
N TYR A 235 7.58 5.24 2.49
CA TYR A 235 7.13 4.85 3.82
C TYR A 235 6.10 5.82 4.39
N PHE A 236 6.40 7.12 4.39
CA PHE A 236 5.50 8.12 4.96
C PHE A 236 4.26 8.35 4.07
N ASP A 237 4.37 8.21 2.75
CA ASP A 237 3.25 8.27 1.83
C ASP A 237 2.24 7.15 2.11
N PHE A 238 2.72 5.92 2.12
CA PHE A 238 1.85 4.77 2.27
C PHE A 238 1.39 4.54 3.72
N SER A 239 2.28 4.67 4.71
CA SER A 239 1.86 4.57 6.11
C SER A 239 0.94 5.71 6.52
N GLY A 240 1.13 6.93 5.98
CA GLY A 240 0.25 8.06 6.20
C GLY A 240 -1.16 7.81 5.65
N TYR A 241 -1.25 7.30 4.41
CA TYR A 241 -2.54 6.90 3.84
C TYR A 241 -3.21 5.79 4.67
N SER A 242 -2.44 4.78 5.06
CA SER A 242 -2.95 3.68 5.87
C SER A 242 -3.46 4.15 7.24
N ASP A 243 -2.75 5.09 7.90
CA ASP A 243 -3.22 5.70 9.14
C ASP A 243 -4.50 6.52 8.95
N MET A 244 -4.61 7.27 7.85
CA MET A 244 -5.85 7.99 7.51
C MET A 244 -7.00 7.01 7.29
N ALA A 245 -6.77 5.91 6.56
CA ALA A 245 -7.78 4.88 6.29
C ALA A 245 -8.26 4.20 7.59
N ILE A 246 -7.33 3.78 8.46
CA ILE A 246 -7.65 3.14 9.75
C ILE A 246 -8.35 4.14 10.67
N GLY A 247 -7.91 5.41 10.66
CA GLY A 247 -8.55 6.49 11.42
C GLY A 247 -10.00 6.71 11.01
N LEU A 248 -10.28 6.81 9.71
CA LEU A 248 -11.64 6.91 9.18
C LEU A 248 -12.46 5.65 9.46
N GLY A 249 -11.85 4.45 9.34
CA GLY A 249 -12.49 3.22 9.77
C GLY A 249 -13.03 3.33 11.18
N LYS A 250 -12.19 3.72 12.16
CA LYS A 250 -12.59 3.92 13.57
C LYS A 250 -13.70 4.94 13.73
N VAL A 251 -13.65 6.08 13.02
CA VAL A 251 -14.70 7.11 13.06
C VAL A 251 -16.05 6.55 12.63
N PHE A 252 -16.06 5.65 11.65
CA PHE A 252 -17.28 4.99 11.17
C PHE A 252 -17.61 3.69 11.92
N GLY A 253 -16.83 3.30 12.93
CA GLY A 253 -17.03 2.12 13.75
C GLY A 253 -16.48 0.82 13.16
N PHE A 254 -15.51 0.89 12.24
CA PHE A 254 -14.80 -0.27 11.69
C PHE A 254 -13.37 -0.37 12.22
N ASN A 255 -12.91 -1.58 12.52
CA ASN A 255 -11.56 -1.85 12.99
C ASN A 255 -10.72 -2.50 11.89
N PHE A 256 -9.92 -1.69 11.20
CA PHE A 256 -9.01 -2.20 10.18
C PHE A 256 -7.68 -2.63 10.80
N MET A 257 -7.08 -3.66 10.21
CA MET A 257 -5.78 -4.16 10.65
C MET A 257 -4.65 -3.15 10.39
N GLU A 258 -3.59 -3.22 11.23
CA GLU A 258 -2.37 -2.45 11.00
C GLU A 258 -1.68 -2.89 9.70
N ASN A 259 -1.21 -1.90 8.92
CA ASN A 259 -0.51 -2.17 7.67
C ASN A 259 1.00 -1.93 7.77
N PHE A 260 1.45 -1.14 8.75
CA PHE A 260 2.85 -0.82 9.00
C PHE A 260 3.17 -0.86 10.50
N ASN A 261 4.34 -1.42 10.84
CA ASN A 261 4.86 -1.44 12.21
C ASN A 261 6.34 -1.05 12.23
N TYR A 262 6.64 0.21 11.91
CA TYR A 262 8.00 0.77 11.89
C TYR A 262 9.01 -0.12 11.14
N PRO A 263 8.82 -0.37 9.84
CA PRO A 263 9.61 -1.34 9.07
C PRO A 263 11.11 -0.98 9.01
N TYR A 264 11.46 0.30 9.10
CA TYR A 264 12.83 0.75 8.99
C TYR A 264 13.68 0.58 10.25
N ILE A 265 13.18 -0.11 11.29
CA ILE A 265 14.01 -0.56 12.42
C ILE A 265 14.42 -2.03 12.30
N SER A 266 14.07 -2.70 11.20
CA SER A 266 14.28 -4.13 11.01
C SER A 266 15.75 -4.49 10.92
N LYS A 267 16.09 -5.68 11.41
CA LYS A 267 17.44 -6.23 11.44
C LYS A 267 17.61 -7.41 10.46
N SER A 268 16.53 -7.75 9.75
CA SER A 268 16.52 -8.78 8.70
C SER A 268 15.47 -8.47 7.64
N VAL A 269 15.62 -9.02 6.44
CA VAL A 269 14.65 -8.86 5.36
C VAL A 269 13.32 -9.52 5.74
N THR A 270 13.36 -10.65 6.44
CA THR A 270 12.17 -11.30 6.97
C THR A 270 11.43 -10.41 7.98
N GLU A 271 12.15 -9.76 8.90
CA GLU A 271 11.55 -8.82 9.84
C GLU A 271 10.96 -7.61 9.13
N PHE A 272 11.66 -7.06 8.12
CA PHE A 272 11.15 -5.95 7.32
C PHE A 272 9.77 -6.27 6.73
N TRP A 273 9.59 -7.42 6.09
CA TRP A 273 8.33 -7.81 5.48
C TRP A 273 7.23 -8.19 6.48
N ARG A 274 7.57 -8.52 7.72
CA ARG A 274 6.59 -8.65 8.82
C ARG A 274 6.05 -7.31 9.31
N ARG A 275 6.73 -6.21 8.97
CA ARG A 275 6.43 -4.83 9.40
C ARG A 275 5.95 -3.93 8.27
N TRP A 276 6.27 -4.27 7.02
CA TRP A 276 5.90 -3.54 5.81
C TRP A 276 4.71 -4.19 5.13
N HIS A 277 3.69 -3.38 4.80
CA HIS A 277 2.49 -3.81 4.04
C HIS A 277 1.93 -5.14 4.53
N ILE A 278 1.62 -5.19 5.83
CA ILE A 278 1.27 -6.41 6.57
C ILE A 278 0.05 -7.09 5.95
N SER A 279 -0.95 -6.29 5.51
CA SER A 279 -2.17 -6.83 4.90
C SER A 279 -1.89 -7.59 3.60
N LEU A 280 -1.03 -7.06 2.71
CA LEU A 280 -0.63 -7.72 1.47
C LEU A 280 0.18 -8.99 1.76
N SER A 281 1.16 -8.90 2.66
CA SER A 281 1.99 -10.04 3.07
C SER A 281 1.13 -11.16 3.67
N THR A 282 0.11 -10.80 4.46
CA THR A 282 -0.86 -11.75 5.03
C THR A 282 -1.71 -12.38 3.93
N TRP A 283 -2.17 -11.59 2.95
CA TRP A 283 -2.96 -12.08 1.82
C TRP A 283 -2.16 -13.13 1.01
N PHE A 284 -0.94 -12.79 0.56
CA PHE A 284 -0.09 -13.74 -0.17
C PHE A 284 0.24 -14.99 0.65
N LYS A 285 0.46 -14.84 1.95
CA LYS A 285 0.69 -15.97 2.86
C LYS A 285 -0.50 -16.92 2.92
N GLU A 286 -1.72 -16.41 3.13
CA GLU A 286 -2.91 -17.23 3.39
C GLU A 286 -3.52 -17.80 2.11
N TYR A 287 -3.50 -17.04 1.01
CA TYR A 287 -4.19 -17.42 -0.22
C TYR A 287 -3.27 -17.99 -1.32
N LEU A 288 -1.95 -17.85 -1.18
CA LEU A 288 -1.00 -18.39 -2.15
C LEU A 288 0.06 -19.29 -1.49
N TYR A 289 0.83 -18.77 -0.53
CA TYR A 289 1.97 -19.50 0.03
C TYR A 289 1.58 -20.77 0.77
N ILE A 290 0.59 -20.70 1.66
CA ILE A 290 0.09 -21.87 2.41
C ILE A 290 -0.53 -22.91 1.47
N PRO A 291 -1.40 -22.57 0.50
CA PRO A 291 -1.91 -23.53 -0.47
C PRO A 291 -0.84 -24.22 -1.32
N LEU A 292 0.30 -23.56 -1.61
CA LEU A 292 1.44 -24.18 -2.30
C LEU A 292 2.23 -25.17 -1.42
N GLY A 293 1.85 -25.33 -0.13
CA GLY A 293 2.51 -26.17 0.87
C GLY A 293 3.33 -25.38 1.90
N GLY A 294 3.49 -24.08 1.73
CA GLY A 294 4.19 -23.19 2.66
C GLY A 294 5.62 -23.65 2.93
N ASN A 295 5.99 -23.73 4.22
CA ASN A 295 7.27 -24.24 4.69
C ASN A 295 7.21 -25.71 5.17
N ARG A 296 6.06 -26.39 5.00
CA ARG A 296 5.86 -27.79 5.39
C ARG A 296 6.19 -28.75 4.26
N VAL A 297 7.15 -28.39 3.42
CA VAL A 297 7.64 -29.14 2.25
C VAL A 297 9.17 -29.23 2.29
N ASN A 298 9.76 -30.05 1.43
CA ASN A 298 11.23 -30.11 1.33
C ASN A 298 11.85 -28.77 0.87
N ALA A 299 13.14 -28.59 1.13
CA ALA A 299 13.84 -27.32 0.86
C ALA A 299 13.71 -26.85 -0.60
N LYS A 300 13.84 -27.77 -1.57
CA LYS A 300 13.70 -27.43 -3.01
C LYS A 300 12.32 -26.87 -3.34
N ARG A 301 11.25 -27.52 -2.87
CA ARG A 301 9.88 -27.05 -3.08
C ARG A 301 9.62 -25.74 -2.35
N HIS A 302 10.17 -25.56 -1.13
CA HIS A 302 10.05 -24.32 -0.40
C HIS A 302 10.70 -23.13 -1.12
N ILE A 303 11.89 -23.32 -1.71
CA ILE A 303 12.55 -22.30 -2.55
C ILE A 303 11.64 -21.91 -3.72
N ILE A 304 11.07 -22.90 -4.43
CA ILE A 304 10.15 -22.65 -5.54
C ILE A 304 8.91 -21.86 -5.05
N ASN A 305 8.33 -22.25 -3.92
CA ASN A 305 7.19 -21.54 -3.34
C ASN A 305 7.52 -20.06 -3.06
N LEU A 306 8.69 -19.76 -2.50
CA LEU A 306 9.14 -18.40 -2.24
C LEU A 306 9.33 -17.63 -3.56
N LEU A 307 9.98 -18.21 -4.57
CA LEU A 307 10.17 -17.57 -5.86
C LEU A 307 8.83 -17.26 -6.54
N ILE A 308 7.87 -18.19 -6.54
CA ILE A 308 6.51 -17.96 -7.08
C ILE A 308 5.84 -16.79 -6.36
N VAL A 309 5.80 -16.82 -5.02
CA VAL A 309 5.15 -15.78 -4.23
C VAL A 309 5.75 -14.41 -4.51
N TRP A 310 7.08 -14.31 -4.52
CA TRP A 310 7.77 -13.03 -4.68
C TRP A 310 7.70 -12.51 -6.12
N THR A 311 7.76 -13.37 -7.12
CA THR A 311 7.53 -12.99 -8.53
C THR A 311 6.12 -12.42 -8.70
N LEU A 312 5.11 -13.09 -8.14
CA LEU A 312 3.72 -12.63 -8.21
C LEU A 312 3.48 -11.36 -7.36
N THR A 313 4.20 -11.20 -6.24
CA THR A 313 4.19 -9.95 -5.47
C THR A 313 4.75 -8.79 -6.29
N GLY A 314 5.86 -9.01 -7.01
CA GLY A 314 6.41 -8.02 -7.92
C GLY A 314 5.43 -7.64 -9.03
N LEU A 315 4.89 -8.62 -9.74
CA LEU A 315 3.87 -8.40 -10.78
C LEU A 315 2.62 -7.69 -10.24
N TRP A 316 2.20 -7.99 -9.02
CA TRP A 316 1.06 -7.30 -8.41
C TRP A 316 1.32 -5.80 -8.22
N HIS A 317 2.55 -5.41 -7.91
CA HIS A 317 2.92 -4.00 -7.78
C HIS A 317 2.92 -3.27 -9.13
N GLY A 318 3.43 -3.87 -10.20
CA GLY A 318 3.46 -3.21 -11.50
C GLY A 318 3.69 -4.14 -12.68
N ALA A 319 3.15 -3.73 -13.83
CA ALA A 319 3.27 -4.44 -15.10
C ALA A 319 4.55 -4.00 -15.85
N SER A 320 5.72 -4.33 -15.28
CA SER A 320 7.02 -4.01 -15.88
C SER A 320 8.09 -4.96 -15.33
N TRP A 321 9.16 -5.17 -16.07
CA TRP A 321 10.25 -6.08 -15.71
C TRP A 321 11.02 -5.64 -14.45
N ASN A 322 11.13 -4.34 -14.18
CA ASN A 322 11.73 -3.85 -12.95
C ASN A 322 10.98 -4.32 -11.70
N PHE A 323 9.64 -4.41 -11.73
CA PHE A 323 8.85 -4.98 -10.62
C PHE A 323 9.03 -6.49 -10.48
N VAL A 324 9.15 -7.22 -11.59
CA VAL A 324 9.47 -8.66 -11.55
C VAL A 324 10.84 -8.89 -10.90
N VAL A 325 11.85 -8.11 -11.32
CA VAL A 325 13.21 -8.17 -10.76
C VAL A 325 13.19 -7.74 -9.28
N TRP A 326 12.44 -6.70 -8.91
CA TRP A 326 12.26 -6.29 -7.52
C TRP A 326 11.69 -7.42 -6.65
N GLY A 327 10.66 -8.12 -7.13
CA GLY A 327 10.11 -9.27 -6.42
C GLY A 327 11.12 -10.41 -6.29
N LEU A 328 11.79 -10.79 -7.39
CA LEU A 328 12.84 -11.82 -7.37
C LEU A 328 14.01 -11.44 -6.45
N TYR A 329 14.41 -10.18 -6.42
CA TYR A 329 15.44 -9.66 -5.53
C TYR A 329 15.10 -9.98 -4.06
N TYR A 330 13.89 -9.66 -3.61
CA TYR A 330 13.46 -10.03 -2.26
C TYR A 330 13.33 -11.54 -2.06
N GLY A 331 12.84 -12.27 -3.05
CA GLY A 331 12.77 -13.73 -3.02
C GLY A 331 14.15 -14.36 -2.78
N VAL A 332 15.17 -13.88 -3.50
CA VAL A 332 16.56 -14.35 -3.37
C VAL A 332 17.12 -14.01 -1.97
N PHE A 333 16.92 -12.78 -1.48
CA PHE A 333 17.43 -12.41 -0.15
C PHE A 333 16.74 -13.19 0.98
N LEU A 334 15.45 -13.46 0.89
CA LEU A 334 14.73 -14.27 1.89
C LEU A 334 15.17 -15.74 1.88
N ILE A 335 15.45 -16.28 0.69
CA ILE A 335 16.02 -17.64 0.56
C ILE A 335 17.43 -17.64 1.15
N ALA A 336 18.25 -16.67 0.79
CA ALA A 336 19.62 -16.54 1.26
C ALA A 336 19.68 -16.34 2.80
N GLU A 337 18.81 -15.48 3.34
CA GLU A 337 18.67 -15.28 4.78
C GLU A 337 18.32 -16.60 5.48
N LYS A 338 17.31 -17.31 4.98
CA LYS A 338 16.84 -18.55 5.62
C LYS A 338 17.83 -19.70 5.57
N TYR A 339 18.52 -19.90 4.44
CA TYR A 339 19.32 -21.09 4.21
C TYR A 339 20.83 -20.90 4.35
N PHE A 340 21.32 -19.64 4.27
CA PHE A 340 22.76 -19.38 4.21
C PHE A 340 23.27 -18.38 5.25
N PHE A 341 22.46 -17.37 5.62
CA PHE A 341 22.98 -16.24 6.39
C PHE A 341 22.36 -16.07 7.78
N ALA A 342 21.21 -16.70 8.11
CA ALA A 342 20.51 -16.48 9.38
C ALA A 342 21.44 -16.57 10.60
N GLU A 343 22.12 -17.70 10.78
CA GLU A 343 23.01 -17.92 11.93
C GLU A 343 24.20 -16.96 11.99
N ARG A 344 24.71 -16.52 10.81
CA ARG A 344 25.83 -15.58 10.74
C ARG A 344 25.37 -14.16 11.06
N MET A 345 24.22 -13.80 10.56
CA MET A 345 23.63 -12.48 10.82
C MET A 345 23.27 -12.30 12.29
N GLU A 346 22.72 -13.31 12.95
CA GLU A 346 22.39 -13.26 14.38
C GLU A 346 23.62 -13.03 15.29
N LYS A 347 24.81 -13.42 14.83
CA LYS A 347 26.09 -13.19 15.56
C LYS A 347 26.62 -11.77 15.40
N LEU A 348 26.14 -10.98 14.44
CA LEU A 348 26.58 -9.61 14.22
C LEU A 348 25.92 -8.65 15.24
N PRO A 349 26.58 -7.54 15.59
CA PRO A 349 25.95 -6.47 16.36
C PRO A 349 24.67 -5.98 15.69
N ASN A 350 23.65 -5.66 16.48
CA ASN A 350 22.35 -5.19 15.99
C ASN A 350 22.45 -4.02 14.98
N ALA A 351 23.40 -3.13 15.16
CA ALA A 351 23.64 -2.01 14.25
C ALA A 351 24.07 -2.49 12.85
N LEU A 352 24.94 -3.49 12.77
CA LEU A 352 25.40 -4.04 11.49
C LEU A 352 24.28 -4.82 10.78
N GLN A 353 23.50 -5.61 11.53
CA GLN A 353 22.30 -6.26 10.97
C GLN A 353 21.35 -5.25 10.37
N HIS A 354 21.10 -4.15 11.10
CA HIS A 354 20.22 -3.07 10.64
C HIS A 354 20.77 -2.37 9.39
N ILE A 355 22.05 -1.98 9.39
CA ILE A 355 22.68 -1.33 8.22
C ILE A 355 22.59 -2.24 6.99
N PHE A 356 22.92 -3.52 7.13
CA PHE A 356 22.85 -4.48 6.03
C PHE A 356 21.42 -4.60 5.49
N THR A 357 20.44 -4.74 6.37
CA THR A 357 19.03 -4.81 5.98
C THR A 357 18.57 -3.54 5.26
N MET A 358 18.93 -2.37 5.79
CA MET A 358 18.55 -1.09 5.17
C MET A 358 19.22 -0.86 3.81
N LEU A 359 20.46 -1.32 3.62
CA LEU A 359 21.12 -1.27 2.30
C LEU A 359 20.32 -2.10 1.27
N ILE A 360 19.91 -3.33 1.63
CA ILE A 360 19.07 -4.17 0.76
C ILE A 360 17.76 -3.45 0.42
N VAL A 361 17.11 -2.85 1.41
CA VAL A 361 15.83 -2.16 1.24
C VAL A 361 15.96 -0.91 0.37
N ILE A 362 16.99 -0.08 0.59
CA ILE A 362 17.23 1.13 -0.21
C ILE A 362 17.49 0.77 -1.68
N ILE A 363 18.33 -0.24 -1.94
CA ILE A 363 18.61 -0.71 -3.32
C ILE A 363 17.34 -1.27 -3.96
N ALA A 364 16.52 -2.02 -3.21
CA ALA A 364 15.24 -2.52 -3.72
C ALA A 364 14.31 -1.37 -4.15
N TRP A 365 14.28 -0.27 -3.41
CA TRP A 365 13.46 0.88 -3.80
C TRP A 365 13.93 1.55 -5.09
N VAL A 366 15.20 1.40 -5.50
CA VAL A 366 15.67 1.89 -6.80
C VAL A 366 14.98 1.17 -7.95
N PHE A 367 14.82 -0.16 -7.88
CA PHE A 367 14.01 -0.89 -8.87
C PHE A 367 12.56 -0.42 -8.87
N PHE A 368 12.03 -0.05 -7.72
CA PHE A 368 10.62 0.30 -7.57
C PHE A 368 10.26 1.67 -8.16
N PHE A 369 11.14 2.68 -8.04
CA PHE A 369 10.86 4.01 -8.57
C PHE A 369 11.30 4.21 -10.02
N SER A 370 12.17 3.36 -10.54
CA SER A 370 12.69 3.46 -11.91
C SER A 370 11.60 3.09 -12.92
N ASP A 371 11.60 3.77 -14.05
CA ASP A 371 10.62 3.53 -15.12
C ASP A 371 10.82 2.17 -15.78
N ASP A 372 12.09 1.74 -15.92
CA ASP A 372 12.47 0.44 -16.47
C ASP A 372 13.72 -0.15 -15.79
N LEU A 373 14.05 -1.38 -16.18
CA LEU A 373 15.19 -2.09 -15.60
C LEU A 373 16.56 -1.45 -15.97
N ALA A 374 16.69 -0.89 -17.15
CA ALA A 374 17.93 -0.24 -17.59
C ALA A 374 18.22 1.01 -16.76
N SER A 375 17.19 1.83 -16.54
CA SER A 375 17.24 3.01 -15.67
C SER A 375 17.58 2.64 -14.23
N ALA A 376 16.99 1.56 -13.71
CA ALA A 376 17.30 1.05 -12.37
C ALA A 376 18.77 0.66 -12.25
N MET A 377 19.28 -0.11 -13.22
CA MET A 377 20.68 -0.57 -13.23
C MET A 377 21.65 0.59 -13.41
N HIS A 378 21.31 1.58 -14.25
CA HIS A 378 22.08 2.80 -14.39
C HIS A 378 22.17 3.61 -13.08
N TYR A 379 21.02 3.78 -12.40
CA TYR A 379 20.97 4.46 -11.12
C TYR A 379 21.82 3.75 -10.06
N ILE A 380 21.67 2.44 -9.92
CA ILE A 380 22.49 1.62 -9.00
C ILE A 380 23.97 1.71 -9.35
N GLY A 381 24.31 1.62 -10.66
CA GLY A 381 25.70 1.79 -11.12
C GLY A 381 26.31 3.11 -10.65
N ASN A 382 25.56 4.20 -10.74
CA ASN A 382 26.01 5.52 -10.28
C ASN A 382 26.14 5.60 -8.75
N MET A 383 25.31 4.90 -7.98
CA MET A 383 25.48 4.78 -6.52
C MET A 383 26.82 4.09 -6.14
N PHE A 384 27.37 3.22 -7.01
CA PHE A 384 28.58 2.42 -6.74
C PHE A 384 29.75 2.74 -7.67
N PHE A 385 29.90 4.00 -8.10
CA PHE A 385 31.02 4.54 -8.89
C PHE A 385 31.18 4.00 -10.33
N ILE A 386 30.26 3.21 -10.84
CA ILE A 386 30.38 2.68 -12.22
C ILE A 386 30.28 3.80 -13.26
N GLY A 387 29.51 4.85 -12.99
CA GLY A 387 29.31 6.01 -13.89
C GLY A 387 30.46 7.04 -13.90
N LYS A 388 31.59 6.78 -13.25
CA LYS A 388 32.74 7.70 -13.16
C LYS A 388 32.40 9.11 -12.62
N LEU A 389 31.41 9.22 -11.77
CA LEU A 389 30.97 10.45 -11.16
C LEU A 389 31.87 10.84 -9.98
N PRO A 390 31.99 12.13 -9.64
CA PRO A 390 32.67 12.56 -8.42
C PRO A 390 31.94 12.00 -7.21
N PHE A 391 32.67 11.70 -6.13
CA PHE A 391 32.09 11.20 -4.88
C PHE A 391 31.04 12.16 -4.32
N ALA A 392 31.38 13.45 -4.21
CA ALA A 392 30.53 14.53 -3.74
C ALA A 392 30.76 15.80 -4.57
N ASN A 393 29.79 16.70 -4.57
CA ASN A 393 29.92 18.02 -5.22
C ASN A 393 29.08 19.08 -4.46
N MET A 394 29.15 20.34 -4.91
CA MET A 394 28.46 21.46 -4.25
C MET A 394 26.92 21.30 -4.31
N GLN A 395 26.39 20.71 -5.36
CA GLN A 395 24.96 20.43 -5.48
C GLN A 395 24.48 19.46 -4.38
N PHE A 396 25.21 18.36 -4.18
CA PHE A 396 24.92 17.43 -3.08
C PHE A 396 24.87 18.14 -1.73
N LEU A 397 25.90 18.96 -1.44
CA LEU A 397 25.98 19.70 -0.18
C LEU A 397 24.82 20.69 0.01
N TYR A 398 24.42 21.37 -1.06
CA TYR A 398 23.27 22.26 -1.06
C TYR A 398 21.97 21.51 -0.77
N LEU A 399 21.69 20.42 -1.51
CA LEU A 399 20.48 19.62 -1.36
C LEU A 399 20.42 18.98 0.04
N LEU A 400 21.53 18.46 0.52
CA LEU A 400 21.61 17.89 1.87
C LEU A 400 21.34 18.95 2.94
N LYS A 401 22.02 20.10 2.91
CA LYS A 401 21.83 21.18 3.90
C LYS A 401 20.40 21.69 3.92
N SER A 402 19.79 21.89 2.75
CA SER A 402 18.44 22.43 2.62
C SER A 402 17.38 21.47 3.16
N ASN A 403 17.63 20.16 3.16
CA ASN A 403 16.65 19.16 3.57
C ASN A 403 17.04 18.41 4.86
N LEU A 404 18.22 18.67 5.44
CA LEU A 404 18.78 17.89 6.55
C LEU A 404 17.86 17.80 7.75
N ILE A 405 17.28 18.91 8.18
CA ILE A 405 16.38 18.94 9.36
C ILE A 405 15.18 18.01 9.14
N LEU A 406 14.53 18.12 7.98
CA LEU A 406 13.36 17.30 7.68
C LEU A 406 13.74 15.83 7.53
N MET A 407 14.88 15.50 6.92
CA MET A 407 15.38 14.13 6.81
C MET A 407 15.65 13.52 8.19
N VAL A 408 16.29 14.28 9.11
CA VAL A 408 16.52 13.84 10.48
C VAL A 408 15.20 13.60 11.20
N ILE A 409 14.24 14.52 11.08
CA ILE A 409 12.90 14.34 11.64
C ILE A 409 12.25 13.08 11.08
N ALA A 410 12.28 12.85 9.77
CA ALA A 410 11.73 11.66 9.13
C ALA A 410 12.40 10.37 9.65
N CYS A 411 13.72 10.34 9.78
CA CYS A 411 14.44 9.20 10.37
C CYS A 411 14.00 8.94 11.82
N VAL A 412 13.88 9.98 12.64
CA VAL A 412 13.42 9.87 14.03
C VAL A 412 11.98 9.36 14.10
N LEU A 413 11.08 9.89 13.26
CA LEU A 413 9.67 9.45 13.18
C LEU A 413 9.51 8.03 12.60
N SER A 414 10.52 7.49 11.92
CA SER A 414 10.54 6.09 11.48
C SER A 414 10.77 5.10 12.64
N HIS A 415 11.02 5.59 13.86
CA HIS A 415 11.19 4.80 15.07
C HIS A 415 9.93 4.88 15.97
N PRO A 416 9.55 3.80 16.70
CA PRO A 416 8.34 3.81 17.53
C PRO A 416 8.37 4.74 18.76
N LYS A 417 9.57 5.13 19.24
CA LYS A 417 9.71 5.95 20.46
C LYS A 417 8.97 7.30 20.40
N PRO A 418 9.07 8.10 19.31
CA PRO A 418 8.38 9.39 19.25
C PRO A 418 6.85 9.24 19.38
N TYR A 419 6.27 8.25 18.70
CA TYR A 419 4.84 8.00 18.80
C TYR A 419 4.41 7.52 20.19
N LYS A 420 5.22 6.64 20.82
CA LYS A 420 4.97 6.23 22.21
C LYS A 420 5.02 7.41 23.17
N MET A 421 6.01 8.30 23.02
CA MET A 421 6.12 9.51 23.84
C MET A 421 4.91 10.45 23.62
N TYR A 422 4.53 10.68 22.36
CA TYR A 422 3.31 11.43 22.03
C TYR A 422 2.08 10.84 22.72
N THR A 423 1.89 9.53 22.66
CA THR A 423 0.75 8.83 23.25
C THR A 423 0.71 8.99 24.78
N LEU A 424 1.88 8.92 25.43
CA LEU A 424 1.98 9.14 26.87
C LEU A 424 1.61 10.59 27.26
N LEU A 425 2.13 11.58 26.55
CA LEU A 425 1.83 12.99 26.78
C LEU A 425 0.36 13.31 26.49
N SER A 426 -0.20 12.75 25.42
CA SER A 426 -1.61 12.94 25.07
C SER A 426 -2.57 12.34 26.10
N LYS A 427 -2.20 11.24 26.74
CA LYS A 427 -2.98 10.65 27.85
C LYS A 427 -2.90 11.47 29.13
N SER A 428 -1.76 12.15 29.36
CA SER A 428 -1.56 12.98 30.56
C SER A 428 -2.18 14.38 30.44
N SER A 429 -2.35 14.90 29.21
CA SER A 429 -2.86 16.25 28.97
C SER A 429 -3.69 16.31 27.68
N THR A 430 -5.01 16.49 27.85
CA THR A 430 -5.94 16.72 26.73
C THR A 430 -5.60 18.00 25.97
N ALA A 431 -5.15 19.05 26.65
CA ALA A 431 -4.73 20.30 26.02
C ALA A 431 -3.53 20.09 25.09
N PHE A 432 -2.54 19.31 25.51
CA PHE A 432 -1.40 18.93 24.68
C PHE A 432 -1.86 18.14 23.44
N SER A 433 -2.76 17.17 23.62
CA SER A 433 -3.30 16.36 22.53
C SER A 433 -3.99 17.25 21.48
N ILE A 434 -4.90 18.11 21.89
CA ILE A 434 -5.64 19.01 21.01
C ILE A 434 -4.68 19.99 20.33
N ALA A 435 -3.80 20.64 21.07
CA ALA A 435 -2.86 21.63 20.49
C ALA A 435 -1.93 21.00 19.46
N SER A 436 -1.36 19.82 19.75
CA SER A 436 -0.47 19.12 18.80
C SER A 436 -1.19 18.68 17.52
N LEU A 437 -2.41 18.16 17.63
CA LEU A 437 -3.22 17.77 16.46
C LEU A 437 -3.63 19.00 15.63
N LEU A 438 -4.03 20.10 16.26
CA LEU A 438 -4.33 21.35 15.57
C LEU A 438 -3.10 21.88 14.82
N ILE A 439 -1.93 21.88 15.43
CA ILE A 439 -0.68 22.30 14.76
C ILE A 439 -0.41 21.43 13.55
N ILE A 440 -0.45 20.09 13.68
CA ILE A 440 -0.22 19.16 12.56
C ILE A 440 -1.25 19.42 11.45
N PHE A 441 -2.51 19.60 11.79
CA PHE A 441 -3.58 19.85 10.83
C PHE A 441 -3.39 21.18 10.11
N MET A 442 -3.15 22.27 10.83
CA MET A 442 -2.95 23.60 10.25
C MET A 442 -1.72 23.67 9.34
N VAL A 443 -0.60 23.07 9.77
CA VAL A 443 0.60 22.98 8.94
C VAL A 443 0.32 22.15 7.69
N SER A 444 -0.37 21.01 7.81
CA SER A 444 -0.73 20.17 6.66
C SER A 444 -1.62 20.93 5.68
N VAL A 445 -2.65 21.64 6.14
CA VAL A 445 -3.52 22.47 5.29
C VAL A 445 -2.74 23.58 4.61
N SER A 446 -1.83 24.25 5.32
CA SER A 446 -0.97 25.28 4.74
C SER A 446 -0.11 24.76 3.60
N TYR A 447 0.50 23.56 3.77
CA TYR A 447 1.24 22.91 2.68
C TYR A 447 0.33 22.54 1.50
N LEU A 448 -0.89 22.03 1.74
CA LEU A 448 -1.83 21.68 0.68
C LEU A 448 -2.33 22.89 -0.12
N ILE A 449 -2.39 24.06 0.49
CA ILE A 449 -2.76 25.31 -0.19
C ILE A 449 -1.57 25.85 -1.00
N PHE A 450 -0.37 25.81 -0.42
CA PHE A 450 0.82 26.39 -1.03
C PHE A 450 1.43 25.52 -2.14
N SER A 451 1.44 24.19 -1.96
CA SER A 451 2.12 23.25 -2.85
C SER A 451 1.13 22.56 -3.79
N THR A 452 1.42 22.63 -5.10
CA THR A 452 0.73 21.81 -6.12
C THR A 452 1.23 20.36 -6.16
N TYR A 453 2.40 20.07 -5.55
CA TYR A 453 3.00 18.73 -5.50
C TYR A 453 2.33 17.90 -4.40
N ASN A 454 1.39 17.09 -4.78
CA ASN A 454 0.70 16.17 -3.88
C ASN A 454 0.47 14.81 -4.57
N PRO A 455 1.56 14.13 -5.00
CA PRO A 455 1.43 12.82 -5.63
C PRO A 455 0.99 11.79 -4.63
N PHE A 456 0.34 10.73 -5.11
CA PHE A 456 0.14 9.51 -4.36
C PHE A 456 0.78 8.37 -5.15
N LEU A 457 1.84 7.79 -4.59
CA LEU A 457 2.69 6.83 -5.30
C LEU A 457 1.90 5.62 -5.79
N TYR A 458 0.92 5.16 -5.01
CA TYR A 458 0.11 3.98 -5.36
C TYR A 458 -0.86 4.17 -6.53
N PHE A 459 -1.05 5.36 -7.06
CA PHE A 459 -1.80 5.54 -8.31
C PHE A 459 -1.00 5.17 -9.55
N ARG A 460 0.29 4.93 -9.42
CA ARG A 460 1.14 4.50 -10.52
C ARG A 460 1.19 2.97 -10.72
N PHE A 461 0.57 2.19 -9.80
CA PHE A 461 0.75 0.72 -9.73
C PHE A 461 -0.53 -0.07 -9.87
#